data_ceab7a0a32484b790336f813d1a4464e
#
_entry.id   ceab7a0a32484b790336f813d1a4464e
#
_cell.length_a   1.000
_cell.length_b   1.000
_cell.length_c   1.000
_cell.angle_alpha   90.00
_cell.angle_beta   90.00
_cell.angle_gamma   90.00
#
_symmetry.space_group_name_H-M   'P 1'
#
loop_
_entity.id
_entity.type
_entity.pdbx_description
1 polymer ?
#
loop_
_entity_poly.entity_id
_entity_poly.type
_entity_poly.pdbx_seq_one_letter_code
_entity_poly.pdbx_strand_id
1 'polypeptide(L)'
;MRNDCRAAWASFAIATGAMTLAACEQQAPNEPRENESGNQQISRPSLPIVEPPMNRSAILQAVAKAASAAALGRDDAAEQRSLDGDRFEVRIRFGCVAASGAGSAKGPFNVRFDEKERTLRLRATPDLDRSDANVAALGGEAVEAVEGFWMYRPWMLEAGCPATPAARTSRDEAALASETQADEATSTRKADTLSQAPTPASTVLRVGIAHFFTETDSRAGRRDRRAYEATKVLPEGGQPSRSGYDLALSGRLEPVPGRKIINCRVQGPNSPPECIVSAQLDRVRMEIPGTNEILSEWSN
;
A
#
# COMPACT_ATOMS: atom_id res chain seq x y z
N MET A 1 -9.70 -34.18 41.69
CA MET A 1 -8.31 -34.39 42.22
C MET A 1 -7.61 -33.04 42.15
N ARG A 2 -7.39 -32.47 43.31
CA ARG A 2 -6.66 -31.21 43.54
C ARG A 2 -5.18 -31.47 43.42
N ASN A 3 -4.41 -30.59 42.81
CA ASN A 3 -3.01 -30.40 43.16
C ASN A 3 -2.65 -28.91 43.05
N ASP A 4 -2.59 -28.32 44.21
CA ASP A 4 -1.92 -27.07 44.53
C ASP A 4 -0.39 -27.28 44.42
N CYS A 5 0.32 -26.36 43.82
CA CYS A 5 1.75 -26.15 44.08
C CYS A 5 2.02 -24.65 44.29
N ARG A 6 2.20 -24.36 45.60
CA ARG A 6 2.76 -23.11 46.14
C ARG A 6 4.31 -23.14 46.02
N ALA A 7 4.83 -21.98 46.21
CA ALA A 7 6.19 -21.60 46.60
C ALA A 7 7.07 -21.06 45.45
N ALA A 8 7.91 -20.07 45.59
CA ALA A 8 8.46 -19.44 46.81
C ALA A 8 9.00 -18.05 46.45
N TRP A 9 8.89 -17.16 47.38
CA TRP A 9 9.54 -15.85 47.42
C TRP A 9 11.03 -16.02 47.64
N ALA A 10 11.88 -15.23 46.96
CA ALA A 10 13.26 -14.97 47.37
C ALA A 10 13.53 -13.47 47.31
N SER A 11 13.49 -12.86 48.48
CA SER A 11 13.97 -11.51 48.77
C SER A 11 15.49 -11.51 48.72
N PHE A 12 16.11 -10.60 47.98
CA PHE A 12 17.51 -10.25 48.16
C PHE A 12 17.60 -8.75 48.45
N ALA A 13 17.90 -8.46 49.71
CA ALA A 13 18.37 -7.18 50.22
C ALA A 13 19.85 -7.16 50.23
N ILE A 14 20.53 -6.20 49.61
CA ILE A 14 21.94 -5.89 49.83
C ILE A 14 22.11 -4.37 49.98
N ALA A 15 22.59 -4.05 51.11
CA ALA A 15 23.05 -2.93 51.84
C ALA A 15 23.98 -1.93 51.10
N THR A 16 23.67 -0.67 51.34
CA THR A 16 24.51 0.48 51.78
C THR A 16 26.02 0.47 51.49
N GLY A 17 26.48 1.53 50.83
CA GLY A 17 27.86 1.99 50.83
C GLY A 17 27.91 3.49 50.53
N ALA A 18 27.77 4.35 51.56
CA ALA A 18 28.08 5.77 51.49
C ALA A 18 29.59 6.00 51.54
N MET A 19 30.17 6.65 50.57
CA MET A 19 31.48 7.27 50.63
C MET A 19 31.37 8.75 50.35
N THR A 20 31.42 9.54 51.40
CA THR A 20 31.65 10.98 51.41
C THR A 20 33.14 11.25 51.21
N LEU A 21 33.48 11.88 50.10
CA LEU A 21 34.79 12.53 49.93
C LEU A 21 34.58 14.05 49.98
N ALA A 22 35.01 14.60 51.11
CA ALA A 22 35.21 16.06 51.26
C ALA A 22 36.47 16.45 50.49
N ALA A 23 36.35 17.32 49.52
CA ALA A 23 37.48 17.96 48.85
C ALA A 23 37.47 19.47 49.19
N CYS A 24 38.54 19.92 49.75
CA CYS A 24 38.84 21.27 50.20
C CYS A 24 38.75 22.28 49.09
N GLU A 25 38.08 23.35 49.43
CA GLU A 25 38.02 24.61 48.70
C GLU A 25 39.32 25.37 48.86
N GLN A 26 40.11 25.51 47.78
CA GLN A 26 41.21 26.47 47.71
C GLN A 26 40.74 27.67 46.89
N GLN A 27 40.49 28.79 47.60
CA GLN A 27 40.31 30.09 47.03
C GLN A 27 41.62 30.62 46.46
N ALA A 28 41.70 30.84 45.14
CA ALA A 28 42.73 31.55 44.46
C ALA A 28 42.27 33.00 44.16
N PRO A 29 43.22 33.97 44.10
CA PRO A 29 42.88 35.39 44.15
C PRO A 29 42.34 35.93 42.83
N ASN A 30 41.50 36.98 42.99
CA ASN A 30 40.83 37.74 41.94
C ASN A 30 41.78 38.29 40.89
N GLU A 31 41.65 37.83 39.64
CA GLU A 31 42.08 38.55 38.44
C GLU A 31 40.92 39.33 37.83
N PRO A 32 41.19 40.50 37.19
CA PRO A 32 40.12 41.33 36.65
C PRO A 32 39.46 40.66 35.43
N ARG A 33 38.14 40.51 35.50
CA ARG A 33 37.34 39.99 34.41
C ARG A 33 37.38 40.97 33.23
N GLU A 34 38.08 40.60 32.17
CA GLU A 34 37.80 41.11 30.83
C GLU A 34 36.37 40.73 30.43
N ASN A 35 35.64 41.70 29.93
CA ASN A 35 34.30 41.56 29.39
C ASN A 35 34.33 40.62 28.18
N GLU A 36 34.20 39.33 28.39
CA GLU A 36 33.78 38.44 27.31
C GLU A 36 32.33 38.72 26.99
N SER A 37 32.14 39.47 25.90
CA SER A 37 30.87 39.61 25.21
C SER A 37 30.40 38.22 24.80
N GLY A 38 29.71 37.57 25.72
CA GLY A 38 29.14 36.23 25.49
C GLY A 38 28.18 36.30 24.30
N ASN A 39 28.68 35.82 23.18
CA ASN A 39 27.86 35.47 22.01
C ASN A 39 26.93 34.32 22.44
N GLN A 40 25.80 34.68 23.09
CA GLN A 40 24.74 33.72 23.37
C GLN A 40 24.20 33.28 22.01
N GLN A 41 24.78 32.20 21.54
CA GLN A 41 24.29 31.46 20.38
C GLN A 41 22.89 30.97 20.76
N ILE A 42 21.86 31.78 20.41
CA ILE A 42 20.45 31.41 20.55
C ILE A 42 20.28 30.15 19.71
N SER A 43 20.33 28.99 20.38
CA SER A 43 19.99 27.71 19.75
C SER A 43 18.54 27.84 19.28
N ARG A 44 18.38 28.09 18.01
CA ARG A 44 17.05 28.07 17.39
C ARG A 44 16.47 26.67 17.62
N PRO A 45 15.28 26.55 18.22
CA PRO A 45 14.64 25.25 18.33
C PRO A 45 14.52 24.66 16.92
N SER A 46 15.19 23.54 16.67
CA SER A 46 15.01 22.80 15.43
C SER A 46 13.57 22.27 15.44
N LEU A 47 12.77 22.71 14.48
CA LEU A 47 11.45 22.13 14.27
C LEU A 47 11.62 20.63 14.01
N PRO A 48 10.76 19.79 14.60
CA PRO A 48 10.81 18.36 14.33
C PRO A 48 10.65 18.13 12.82
N ILE A 49 11.59 17.42 12.22
CA ILE A 49 11.51 17.01 10.81
C ILE A 49 10.40 15.97 10.75
N VAL A 50 9.24 16.36 10.20
CA VAL A 50 8.17 15.39 9.94
C VAL A 50 8.56 14.61 8.68
N GLU A 51 8.79 13.33 8.83
CA GLU A 51 9.08 12.44 7.71
C GLU A 51 7.88 12.39 6.75
N PRO A 52 8.09 12.54 5.44
CA PRO A 52 7.01 12.48 4.48
C PRO A 52 6.41 11.07 4.45
N PRO A 53 5.08 10.93 4.22
CA PRO A 53 4.45 9.62 4.14
C PRO A 53 5.04 8.79 2.99
N MET A 54 5.11 7.47 3.18
CA MET A 54 5.47 6.54 2.13
C MET A 54 4.52 6.68 0.95
N ASN A 55 5.05 6.95 -0.21
CA ASN A 55 4.27 7.04 -1.44
C ASN A 55 4.11 5.64 -2.10
N ARG A 56 3.38 5.60 -3.21
CA ARG A 56 3.17 4.37 -3.99
C ARG A 56 4.48 3.64 -4.34
N SER A 57 5.51 4.38 -4.77
CA SER A 57 6.80 3.79 -5.13
C SER A 57 7.48 3.13 -3.94
N ALA A 58 7.49 3.79 -2.77
CA ALA A 58 8.08 3.26 -1.54
C ALA A 58 7.36 1.98 -1.08
N ILE A 59 6.03 1.98 -1.08
CA ILE A 59 5.23 0.79 -0.76
C ILE A 59 5.54 -0.37 -1.73
N LEU A 60 5.55 -0.12 -3.04
CA LEU A 60 5.82 -1.17 -4.03
C LEU A 60 7.25 -1.71 -3.92
N GLN A 61 8.23 -0.88 -3.56
CA GLN A 61 9.60 -1.34 -3.29
C GLN A 61 9.67 -2.24 -2.03
N ALA A 62 8.98 -1.85 -0.95
CA ALA A 62 8.87 -2.68 0.25
C ALA A 62 8.20 -4.03 -0.07
N VAL A 63 7.11 -4.01 -0.84
CA VAL A 63 6.42 -5.23 -1.31
C VAL A 63 7.33 -6.09 -2.17
N ALA A 64 8.11 -5.52 -3.09
CA ALA A 64 9.03 -6.29 -3.93
C ALA A 64 10.10 -7.02 -3.12
N LYS A 65 10.61 -6.39 -2.05
CA LYS A 65 11.55 -7.02 -1.10
C LYS A 65 10.87 -8.17 -0.36
N ALA A 66 9.69 -7.95 0.19
CA ALA A 66 8.92 -8.98 0.90
C ALA A 66 8.54 -10.15 -0.01
N ALA A 67 8.12 -9.86 -1.25
CA ALA A 67 7.81 -10.87 -2.26
C ALA A 67 9.03 -11.73 -2.61
N SER A 68 10.20 -11.10 -2.77
CA SER A 68 11.46 -11.79 -3.01
C SER A 68 11.88 -12.67 -1.82
N ALA A 69 11.74 -12.16 -0.59
CA ALA A 69 12.01 -12.94 0.61
C ALA A 69 11.08 -14.17 0.70
N ALA A 70 9.77 -13.99 0.48
CA ALA A 70 8.79 -15.05 0.47
C ALA A 70 9.08 -16.11 -0.60
N ALA A 71 9.42 -15.69 -1.83
CA ALA A 71 9.77 -16.59 -2.92
C ALA A 71 11.01 -17.44 -2.63
N LEU A 72 11.96 -16.89 -1.84
CA LEU A 72 13.19 -17.55 -1.43
C LEU A 72 13.06 -18.30 -0.08
N GLY A 73 11.88 -18.29 0.54
CA GLY A 73 11.66 -18.87 1.86
C GLY A 73 12.47 -18.21 2.98
N ARG A 74 12.86 -16.94 2.81
CA ARG A 74 13.63 -16.17 3.81
C ARG A 74 12.71 -15.41 4.77
N ASP A 75 13.16 -15.28 6.02
CA ASP A 75 12.47 -14.42 6.97
C ASP A 75 12.96 -12.97 6.84
N ASP A 76 12.02 -12.05 6.69
CA ASP A 76 12.21 -10.60 6.59
C ASP A 76 11.51 -9.83 7.73
N ALA A 77 11.08 -10.54 8.79
CA ALA A 77 10.30 -9.94 9.88
C ALA A 77 11.04 -8.78 10.58
N ALA A 78 12.37 -8.84 10.66
CA ALA A 78 13.16 -7.76 11.25
C ALA A 78 13.10 -6.47 10.42
N GLU A 79 13.19 -6.60 9.09
CA GLU A 79 13.09 -5.46 8.16
C GLU A 79 11.69 -4.87 8.17
N GLN A 80 10.67 -5.71 8.24
CA GLN A 80 9.29 -5.25 8.24
C GLN A 80 8.87 -4.55 9.53
N ARG A 81 9.50 -4.85 10.67
CA ARG A 81 9.22 -4.13 11.92
C ARG A 81 9.55 -2.63 11.84
N SER A 82 10.48 -2.24 10.98
CA SER A 82 10.80 -0.81 10.79
C SER A 82 9.70 -0.04 10.07
N LEU A 83 8.75 -0.73 9.43
CA LEU A 83 7.62 -0.12 8.74
C LEU A 83 6.42 0.14 9.67
N ASP A 84 6.44 -0.41 10.88
CA ASP A 84 5.31 -0.31 11.83
C ASP A 84 5.11 1.14 12.27
N GLY A 85 3.89 1.62 12.10
CA GLY A 85 3.53 3.01 12.38
C GLY A 85 3.86 4.01 11.27
N ASP A 86 4.60 3.62 10.23
CA ASP A 86 4.92 4.51 9.12
C ASP A 86 3.65 5.02 8.44
N ARG A 87 3.61 6.33 8.21
CA ARG A 87 2.51 6.95 7.46
C ARG A 87 2.67 6.67 5.97
N PHE A 88 1.54 6.49 5.29
CA PHE A 88 1.54 6.32 3.84
C PHE A 88 0.45 7.14 3.17
N GLU A 89 0.66 7.44 1.88
CA GLU A 89 -0.34 7.95 0.96
C GLU A 89 -0.14 7.30 -0.41
N VAL A 90 -1.12 6.48 -0.82
CA VAL A 90 -1.08 5.74 -2.07
C VAL A 90 -2.26 6.12 -2.95
N ARG A 91 -2.00 6.38 -4.23
CA ARG A 91 -3.03 6.64 -5.23
C ARG A 91 -3.22 5.46 -6.16
N ILE A 92 -4.49 5.13 -6.42
CA ILE A 92 -4.92 4.11 -7.38
C ILE A 92 -5.63 4.82 -8.52
N ARG A 93 -5.00 4.89 -9.70
CA ARG A 93 -5.55 5.52 -10.89
C ARG A 93 -6.60 4.62 -11.56
N PHE A 94 -7.79 5.16 -11.82
CA PHE A 94 -8.90 4.48 -12.50
C PHE A 94 -9.58 5.39 -13.52
N GLY A 95 -10.48 4.82 -14.36
CA GLY A 95 -11.23 5.60 -15.35
C GLY A 95 -10.40 6.17 -16.50
N CYS A 96 -9.25 5.55 -16.83
CA CYS A 96 -8.46 5.94 -17.98
C CYS A 96 -9.18 5.63 -19.29
N VAL A 97 -9.49 6.64 -20.08
CA VAL A 97 -10.30 6.53 -21.31
C VAL A 97 -9.63 5.65 -22.39
N ALA A 98 -8.29 5.61 -22.39
CA ALA A 98 -7.55 4.87 -23.42
C ALA A 98 -7.53 3.34 -23.24
N ALA A 99 -7.89 2.84 -22.07
CA ALA A 99 -7.83 1.40 -21.77
C ALA A 99 -9.19 0.67 -21.95
N SER A 100 -10.25 1.38 -22.20
CA SER A 100 -11.58 0.77 -22.26
C SER A 100 -12.48 1.48 -23.28
N GLY A 101 -12.64 0.89 -24.43
CA GLY A 101 -13.85 1.11 -25.20
C GLY A 101 -15.04 0.62 -24.34
N ALA A 102 -15.83 1.54 -23.81
CA ALA A 102 -16.89 1.35 -22.82
C ALA A 102 -16.38 0.99 -21.42
N GLY A 103 -16.61 1.90 -20.46
CA GLY A 103 -16.26 1.70 -19.07
C GLY A 103 -16.70 0.33 -18.55
N SER A 104 -15.77 -0.44 -18.02
CA SER A 104 -16.05 -1.77 -17.47
C SER A 104 -17.05 -1.63 -16.32
N ALA A 105 -18.31 -1.94 -16.59
CA ALA A 105 -19.40 -1.89 -15.61
C ALA A 105 -19.24 -2.93 -14.48
N LYS A 106 -18.24 -3.82 -14.57
CA LYS A 106 -18.08 -5.00 -13.70
C LYS A 106 -16.85 -4.98 -12.79
N GLY A 107 -16.11 -3.88 -12.71
CA GLY A 107 -14.93 -3.79 -11.83
C GLY A 107 -15.21 -3.06 -10.51
N PRO A 108 -14.25 -3.07 -9.56
CA PRO A 108 -14.36 -2.32 -8.30
C PRO A 108 -14.40 -0.82 -8.52
N PHE A 109 -13.89 -0.34 -9.65
CA PHE A 109 -13.89 1.07 -10.01
C PHE A 109 -14.79 1.34 -11.20
N ASN A 110 -15.67 2.32 -11.07
CA ASN A 110 -16.59 2.71 -12.13
C ASN A 110 -16.62 4.24 -12.30
N VAL A 111 -16.68 4.69 -13.56
CA VAL A 111 -16.85 6.10 -13.94
C VAL A 111 -18.02 6.17 -14.90
N ARG A 112 -19.01 6.98 -14.57
CA ARG A 112 -20.17 7.23 -15.41
C ARG A 112 -20.35 8.74 -15.59
N PHE A 113 -20.67 9.15 -16.79
CA PHE A 113 -21.01 10.52 -17.11
C PHE A 113 -22.37 10.55 -17.80
N ASP A 114 -23.29 11.30 -17.21
CA ASP A 114 -24.59 11.61 -17.82
C ASP A 114 -24.45 12.94 -18.56
N GLU A 115 -24.51 12.89 -19.89
CA GLU A 115 -24.35 14.06 -20.75
C GLU A 115 -25.50 15.05 -20.59
N LYS A 116 -26.76 14.57 -20.36
CA LYS A 116 -27.93 15.43 -20.22
C LYS A 116 -27.89 16.25 -18.93
N GLU A 117 -27.55 15.58 -17.83
CA GLU A 117 -27.46 16.20 -16.52
C GLU A 117 -26.06 16.75 -16.24
N ARG A 118 -25.10 16.49 -17.14
CA ARG A 118 -23.66 16.82 -16.96
C ARG A 118 -23.12 16.31 -15.64
N THR A 119 -23.63 15.17 -15.22
CA THR A 119 -23.30 14.60 -13.92
C THR A 119 -22.30 13.48 -14.06
N LEU A 120 -21.12 13.70 -13.47
CA LEU A 120 -20.07 12.71 -13.30
C LEU A 120 -20.32 11.94 -12.02
N ARG A 121 -20.33 10.62 -12.11
CA ARG A 121 -20.44 9.71 -10.96
C ARG A 121 -19.23 8.78 -10.93
N LEU A 122 -18.52 8.81 -9.82
CA LEU A 122 -17.38 7.95 -9.55
C LEU A 122 -17.75 6.98 -8.46
N ARG A 123 -17.30 5.73 -8.60
CA ARG A 123 -17.54 4.69 -7.62
C ARG A 123 -16.28 3.83 -7.45
N ALA A 124 -15.88 3.60 -6.21
CA ALA A 124 -14.84 2.65 -5.82
C ALA A 124 -15.39 1.70 -4.75
N THR A 125 -15.44 0.42 -5.05
CA THR A 125 -15.92 -0.60 -4.12
C THR A 125 -14.72 -1.37 -3.58
N PRO A 126 -14.53 -1.49 -2.26
CA PRO A 126 -13.49 -2.35 -1.71
C PRO A 126 -13.60 -3.76 -2.29
N ASP A 127 -12.50 -4.28 -2.82
CA ASP A 127 -12.43 -5.57 -3.51
C ASP A 127 -11.50 -6.59 -2.83
N LEU A 128 -10.90 -6.19 -1.69
CA LEU A 128 -10.28 -7.08 -0.73
C LEU A 128 -11.24 -7.35 0.41
N ASP A 129 -11.58 -8.60 0.62
CA ASP A 129 -12.46 -9.03 1.70
C ASP A 129 -12.10 -10.44 2.22
N ARG A 130 -12.78 -10.89 3.27
CA ARG A 130 -12.54 -12.20 3.88
C ARG A 130 -12.82 -13.41 2.97
N SER A 131 -13.48 -13.24 1.84
CA SER A 131 -13.68 -14.32 0.86
C SER A 131 -12.44 -14.61 0.04
N ASP A 132 -11.48 -13.68 0.00
CA ASP A 132 -10.17 -13.92 -0.58
C ASP A 132 -9.36 -14.84 0.32
N ALA A 133 -8.86 -15.94 -0.23
CA ALA A 133 -8.16 -16.97 0.53
C ALA A 133 -6.88 -16.47 1.22
N ASN A 134 -6.19 -15.47 0.64
CA ASN A 134 -4.99 -14.89 1.23
C ASN A 134 -5.36 -13.94 2.37
N VAL A 135 -6.42 -13.15 2.19
CA VAL A 135 -6.98 -12.28 3.24
C VAL A 135 -7.46 -13.11 4.43
N ALA A 136 -8.22 -14.19 4.17
CA ALA A 136 -8.70 -15.09 5.21
C ALA A 136 -7.55 -15.75 5.99
N ALA A 137 -6.53 -16.22 5.28
CA ALA A 137 -5.35 -16.84 5.90
C ALA A 137 -4.53 -15.86 6.76
N LEU A 138 -4.50 -14.57 6.35
CA LEU A 138 -3.81 -13.51 7.07
C LEU A 138 -4.59 -13.08 8.32
N GLY A 139 -5.88 -12.84 8.20
CA GLY A 139 -6.71 -12.33 9.29
C GLY A 139 -6.93 -13.35 10.41
N GLY A 140 -7.04 -14.64 10.09
CA GLY A 140 -7.38 -15.67 11.08
C GLY A 140 -8.75 -15.43 11.71
N GLU A 141 -8.92 -15.94 12.95
CA GLU A 141 -10.19 -15.81 13.70
C GLU A 141 -10.34 -14.44 14.39
N ALA A 142 -9.23 -13.75 14.66
CA ALA A 142 -9.23 -12.47 15.37
C ALA A 142 -9.78 -11.30 14.54
N VAL A 143 -9.88 -11.46 13.21
CA VAL A 143 -10.33 -10.40 12.31
C VAL A 143 -11.81 -10.57 11.98
N GLU A 144 -12.62 -9.58 12.33
CA GLU A 144 -14.05 -9.56 12.03
C GLU A 144 -14.37 -9.11 10.61
N ALA A 145 -13.65 -8.12 10.11
CA ALA A 145 -13.84 -7.57 8.78
C ALA A 145 -12.54 -7.11 8.14
N VAL A 146 -12.57 -6.99 6.84
CA VAL A 146 -11.46 -6.45 6.04
C VAL A 146 -12.02 -5.50 5.01
N GLU A 147 -11.38 -4.35 4.87
CA GLU A 147 -11.65 -3.39 3.80
C GLU A 147 -10.35 -3.02 3.11
N GLY A 148 -10.31 -3.16 1.81
CA GLY A 148 -9.10 -2.84 1.08
C GLY A 148 -9.30 -2.85 -0.43
N PHE A 149 -8.22 -2.54 -1.11
CA PHE A 149 -8.20 -2.44 -2.56
C PHE A 149 -6.98 -3.13 -3.14
N TRP A 150 -7.20 -3.85 -4.23
CA TRP A 150 -6.11 -4.28 -5.09
C TRP A 150 -5.53 -3.08 -5.83
N MET A 151 -4.20 -2.95 -5.81
CA MET A 151 -3.50 -1.92 -6.55
C MET A 151 -3.51 -2.24 -8.05
N TYR A 152 -4.12 -1.39 -8.85
CA TYR A 152 -4.07 -1.54 -10.28
C TYR A 152 -2.66 -1.24 -10.81
N ARG A 153 -2.18 -2.10 -11.70
CA ARG A 153 -0.88 -1.94 -12.36
C ARG A 153 0.27 -1.77 -11.37
N PRO A 154 0.50 -2.76 -10.47
CA PRO A 154 1.54 -2.67 -9.43
C PRO A 154 2.96 -2.59 -10.00
N TRP A 155 3.15 -2.82 -11.31
CA TRP A 155 4.41 -2.59 -12.00
C TRP A 155 4.69 -1.11 -12.32
N MET A 156 3.69 -0.22 -12.18
CA MET A 156 3.85 1.22 -12.32
C MET A 156 4.11 1.83 -10.95
N LEU A 157 5.28 2.43 -10.76
CA LEU A 157 5.69 3.05 -9.49
C LEU A 157 4.87 4.32 -9.19
N GLU A 158 4.35 4.96 -10.23
CA GLU A 158 3.48 6.14 -10.13
C GLU A 158 2.05 5.81 -10.54
N ALA A 159 1.08 6.49 -9.92
CA ALA A 159 -0.30 6.40 -10.34
C ALA A 159 -0.47 7.11 -11.69
N GLY A 160 -0.82 6.36 -12.72
CA GLY A 160 -0.97 6.90 -14.06
C GLY A 160 -1.85 6.05 -14.96
N CYS A 161 -2.26 6.63 -16.07
CA CYS A 161 -2.87 5.89 -17.16
C CYS A 161 -1.79 5.31 -18.08
N PRO A 162 -1.90 4.05 -18.52
CA PRO A 162 -0.98 3.51 -19.52
C PRO A 162 -1.03 4.35 -20.78
N ALA A 163 0.12 4.54 -21.40
CA ALA A 163 0.15 5.11 -22.74
C ALA A 163 -0.63 4.20 -23.69
N THR A 164 -1.49 4.80 -24.51
CA THR A 164 -2.12 4.07 -25.60
C THR A 164 -1.01 3.70 -26.59
N PRO A 165 -0.84 2.40 -26.95
CA PRO A 165 0.07 2.05 -28.01
C PRO A 165 -0.27 2.90 -29.24
N ALA A 166 0.70 3.62 -29.78
CA ALA A 166 0.49 4.26 -31.08
C ALA A 166 -0.01 3.17 -32.04
N ALA A 167 -1.10 3.46 -32.76
CA ALA A 167 -1.58 2.55 -33.80
C ALA A 167 -0.37 2.23 -34.69
N ARG A 168 0.05 0.96 -34.74
CA ARG A 168 1.12 0.53 -35.64
C ARG A 168 0.66 0.97 -37.03
N THR A 169 1.44 1.82 -37.65
CA THR A 169 1.16 2.21 -39.04
C THR A 169 1.28 0.94 -39.85
N SER A 170 0.36 0.74 -40.78
CA SER A 170 0.33 -0.42 -41.69
C SER A 170 1.66 -0.67 -42.43
N ARG A 171 2.58 0.26 -42.33
CA ARG A 171 3.96 0.19 -42.88
C ARG A 171 4.86 -0.71 -42.03
N ASP A 172 4.64 -0.76 -40.70
CA ASP A 172 5.43 -1.60 -39.80
C ASP A 172 4.97 -3.07 -39.86
N GLU A 173 3.68 -3.32 -40.16
CA GLU A 173 3.15 -4.68 -40.37
C GLU A 173 3.67 -5.28 -41.69
N ALA A 174 3.84 -4.47 -42.74
CA ALA A 174 4.38 -4.92 -44.02
C ALA A 174 5.89 -5.30 -43.94
N ALA A 175 6.65 -4.65 -43.07
CA ALA A 175 8.06 -4.96 -42.84
C ALA A 175 8.24 -6.30 -42.07
N LEU A 176 7.39 -6.58 -41.10
CA LEU A 176 7.41 -7.84 -40.33
C LEU A 176 6.89 -9.03 -41.15
N ALA A 177 5.94 -8.82 -42.05
CA ALA A 177 5.39 -9.89 -42.91
C ALA A 177 6.39 -10.39 -43.97
N SER A 178 7.42 -9.56 -44.33
CA SER A 178 8.42 -9.95 -45.32
C SER A 178 9.52 -10.88 -44.77
N GLU A 179 9.71 -10.98 -43.47
CA GLU A 179 10.72 -11.86 -42.85
C GLU A 179 10.23 -13.26 -42.50
N THR A 180 8.92 -13.53 -42.59
CA THR A 180 8.33 -14.81 -42.14
C THR A 180 8.05 -15.81 -43.27
N GLN A 181 8.48 -15.55 -44.52
CA GLN A 181 8.19 -16.43 -45.66
C GLN A 181 9.30 -17.42 -46.04
N ALA A 182 10.25 -17.68 -45.20
CA ALA A 182 11.25 -18.71 -45.44
C ALA A 182 11.23 -19.73 -44.28
N ASP A 183 10.31 -20.65 -44.30
CA ASP A 183 10.41 -22.03 -43.76
C ASP A 183 9.04 -22.63 -43.47
N GLU A 184 8.26 -22.93 -44.49
CA GLU A 184 7.10 -23.78 -44.34
C GLU A 184 7.26 -25.06 -45.17
N ALA A 185 7.94 -26.03 -44.56
CA ALA A 185 7.97 -27.42 -45.05
C ALA A 185 7.53 -28.36 -43.90
N THR A 186 6.29 -28.83 -44.06
CA THR A 186 5.83 -30.14 -43.65
C THR A 186 5.95 -30.58 -42.19
N SER A 187 4.86 -30.49 -41.42
CA SER A 187 4.52 -31.59 -40.51
C SER A 187 3.02 -31.61 -40.20
N THR A 188 2.36 -32.53 -40.89
CA THR A 188 1.02 -33.05 -40.53
C THR A 188 1.15 -33.78 -39.20
N ARG A 189 0.67 -33.21 -38.10
CA ARG A 189 0.45 -33.93 -36.84
C ARG A 189 -1.01 -33.89 -36.43
N LYS A 190 -1.55 -35.09 -36.41
CA LYS A 190 -2.86 -35.60 -36.01
C LYS A 190 -3.40 -34.91 -34.75
N ALA A 191 -4.64 -34.44 -34.85
CA ALA A 191 -5.43 -33.94 -33.71
C ALA A 191 -5.76 -35.12 -32.80
N ASP A 192 -5.28 -35.05 -31.56
CA ASP A 192 -5.84 -35.86 -30.48
C ASP A 192 -5.75 -35.09 -29.16
N THR A 193 -6.91 -35.06 -28.52
CA THR A 193 -7.13 -34.80 -27.10
C THR A 193 -7.02 -33.34 -26.67
N LEU A 194 -8.19 -32.67 -26.58
CA LEU A 194 -8.49 -31.47 -25.80
C LEU A 194 -8.12 -31.70 -24.33
N SER A 195 -6.83 -31.55 -24.03
CA SER A 195 -6.39 -31.28 -22.66
C SER A 195 -6.73 -29.84 -22.36
N GLN A 196 -7.61 -29.59 -21.41
CA GLN A 196 -7.88 -28.26 -20.89
C GLN A 196 -6.53 -27.64 -20.52
N ALA A 197 -6.10 -26.65 -21.31
CA ALA A 197 -4.91 -25.88 -20.99
C ALA A 197 -5.13 -25.26 -19.58
N PRO A 198 -4.20 -25.43 -18.65
CA PRO A 198 -4.30 -24.79 -17.35
C PRO A 198 -4.48 -23.30 -17.59
N THR A 199 -5.48 -22.70 -16.96
CA THR A 199 -5.68 -21.24 -16.94
C THR A 199 -4.32 -20.60 -16.69
N PRO A 200 -3.81 -19.71 -17.57
CA PRO A 200 -2.50 -19.13 -17.39
C PRO A 200 -2.44 -18.47 -16.01
N ALA A 201 -1.57 -18.98 -15.16
CA ALA A 201 -1.31 -18.38 -13.85
C ALA A 201 -0.96 -16.91 -14.09
N SER A 202 -1.55 -16.01 -13.29
CA SER A 202 -1.25 -14.59 -13.41
C SER A 202 0.26 -14.38 -13.35
N THR A 203 0.86 -13.88 -14.42
CA THR A 203 2.31 -13.62 -14.49
C THR A 203 2.68 -12.30 -13.82
N VAL A 204 1.72 -11.62 -13.20
CA VAL A 204 1.88 -10.29 -12.64
C VAL A 204 1.75 -10.33 -11.13
N LEU A 205 2.72 -9.72 -10.43
CA LEU A 205 2.64 -9.48 -8.98
C LEU A 205 1.32 -8.77 -8.65
N ARG A 206 0.56 -9.35 -7.71
CA ARG A 206 -0.65 -8.72 -7.17
C ARG A 206 -0.32 -8.11 -5.81
N VAL A 207 -0.73 -6.87 -5.62
CA VAL A 207 -0.50 -6.11 -4.39
C VAL A 207 -1.81 -5.53 -3.92
N GLY A 208 -2.19 -5.82 -2.68
CA GLY A 208 -3.35 -5.23 -2.02
C GLY A 208 -2.94 -4.39 -0.82
N ILE A 209 -3.75 -3.39 -0.49
CA ILE A 209 -3.67 -2.64 0.77
C ILE A 209 -4.99 -2.85 1.49
N ALA A 210 -4.95 -3.31 2.75
CA ALA A 210 -6.13 -3.66 3.50
C ALA A 210 -6.06 -3.21 4.96
N HIS A 211 -7.19 -2.72 5.44
CA HIS A 211 -7.49 -2.49 6.86
C HIS A 211 -8.17 -3.73 7.42
N PHE A 212 -7.60 -4.28 8.49
CA PHE A 212 -8.11 -5.44 9.20
C PHE A 212 -8.76 -4.98 10.49
N PHE A 213 -10.06 -5.17 10.62
CA PHE A 213 -10.81 -4.82 11.82
C PHE A 213 -10.90 -6.02 12.77
N THR A 214 -10.51 -5.81 14.00
CA THR A 214 -10.64 -6.77 15.10
C THR A 214 -11.86 -6.45 15.96
N GLU A 215 -12.19 -7.29 16.92
CA GLU A 215 -13.29 -7.04 17.88
C GLU A 215 -13.10 -5.77 18.72
N THR A 216 -11.84 -5.37 18.92
CA THR A 216 -11.50 -4.17 19.71
C THR A 216 -11.58 -2.88 18.91
N ASP A 217 -11.64 -2.97 17.59
CA ASP A 217 -11.70 -1.79 16.74
C ASP A 217 -13.10 -1.17 16.74
N SER A 218 -13.12 0.16 16.68
CA SER A 218 -14.37 0.88 16.54
C SER A 218 -15.09 0.46 15.25
N ARG A 219 -16.39 0.21 15.36
CA ARG A 219 -17.23 0.01 14.16
C ARG A 219 -17.50 1.31 13.40
N ALA A 220 -17.17 2.46 14.00
CA ALA A 220 -17.21 3.74 13.33
C ALA A 220 -16.16 3.76 12.19
N GLY A 221 -16.56 4.22 11.03
CA GLY A 221 -15.68 4.21 9.85
C GLY A 221 -15.73 2.93 9.01
N ARG A 222 -16.17 1.81 9.58
CA ARG A 222 -16.32 0.55 8.85
C ARG A 222 -17.44 0.64 7.81
N ARG A 223 -17.15 0.36 6.59
CA ARG A 223 -18.10 0.53 5.47
C ARG A 223 -18.84 -0.76 5.09
N ASP A 224 -18.41 -1.91 5.56
CA ASP A 224 -19.03 -3.21 5.26
C ASP A 224 -19.22 -3.41 3.75
N ARG A 225 -18.17 -3.19 2.96
CA ARG A 225 -18.14 -3.27 1.48
C ARG A 225 -19.00 -2.21 0.76
N ARG A 226 -19.54 -1.21 1.46
CA ARG A 226 -20.22 -0.10 0.78
C ARG A 226 -19.21 0.68 -0.04
N ALA A 227 -19.58 0.98 -1.29
CA ALA A 227 -18.75 1.74 -2.19
C ALA A 227 -18.51 3.16 -1.67
N TYR A 228 -17.34 3.69 -1.98
CA TYR A 228 -17.04 5.11 -1.94
C TYR A 228 -17.60 5.73 -3.21
N GLU A 229 -18.41 6.77 -3.10
CA GLU A 229 -19.10 7.36 -4.25
C GLU A 229 -18.94 8.89 -4.24
N ALA A 230 -18.51 9.45 -5.37
CA ALA A 230 -18.45 10.89 -5.57
C ALA A 230 -19.33 11.27 -6.76
N THR A 231 -20.03 12.38 -6.64
CA THR A 231 -20.87 12.95 -7.71
C THR A 231 -20.50 14.41 -7.91
N LYS A 232 -20.25 14.80 -9.16
CA LYS A 232 -19.93 16.18 -9.52
C LYS A 232 -20.68 16.60 -10.75
N VAL A 233 -21.36 17.74 -10.72
CA VAL A 233 -21.92 18.39 -11.89
C VAL A 233 -20.82 19.18 -12.58
N LEU A 234 -20.57 18.88 -13.86
CA LEU A 234 -19.57 19.58 -14.65
C LEU A 234 -20.16 20.89 -15.23
N PRO A 235 -19.33 21.93 -15.40
CA PRO A 235 -19.78 23.18 -16.04
C PRO A 235 -20.20 22.93 -17.51
N GLU A 236 -20.84 23.90 -18.12
CA GLU A 236 -21.21 23.84 -19.54
C GLU A 236 -19.95 23.65 -20.41
N GLY A 237 -20.00 22.69 -21.34
CA GLY A 237 -18.86 22.28 -22.15
C GLY A 237 -17.79 21.44 -21.40
N GLY A 238 -17.95 21.24 -20.09
CA GLY A 238 -17.04 20.42 -19.30
C GLY A 238 -17.11 18.95 -19.68
N GLN A 239 -15.94 18.30 -19.76
CA GLN A 239 -15.81 16.89 -20.08
C GLN A 239 -15.16 16.13 -18.93
N PRO A 240 -15.45 14.83 -18.75
CA PRO A 240 -14.73 13.98 -17.81
C PRO A 240 -13.22 13.99 -18.09
N SER A 241 -12.42 13.84 -17.02
CA SER A 241 -10.96 13.79 -17.15
C SER A 241 -10.51 12.60 -18.00
N ARG A 242 -9.72 12.88 -19.04
CA ARG A 242 -9.09 11.83 -19.87
C ARG A 242 -7.95 11.14 -19.13
N SER A 243 -7.36 11.78 -18.15
CA SER A 243 -6.30 11.23 -17.30
C SER A 243 -6.86 10.33 -16.19
N GLY A 244 -8.18 10.09 -16.18
CA GLY A 244 -8.85 9.33 -15.13
C GLY A 244 -8.98 10.10 -13.83
N TYR A 245 -9.13 9.34 -12.75
CA TYR A 245 -9.32 9.81 -11.37
C TYR A 245 -8.45 9.00 -10.44
N ASP A 246 -8.11 9.55 -9.29
CA ASP A 246 -7.36 8.86 -8.25
C ASP A 246 -8.26 8.51 -7.07
N LEU A 247 -8.17 7.26 -6.61
CA LEU A 247 -8.52 6.90 -5.25
C LEU A 247 -7.25 7.01 -4.41
N ALA A 248 -7.20 8.00 -3.53
CA ALA A 248 -6.09 8.21 -2.61
C ALA A 248 -6.43 7.57 -1.26
N LEU A 249 -5.58 6.66 -0.83
CA LEU A 249 -5.64 5.96 0.45
C LEU A 249 -4.53 6.51 1.33
N SER A 250 -4.83 6.96 2.54
CA SER A 250 -3.82 7.40 3.50
C SER A 250 -4.11 6.83 4.89
N GLY A 251 -3.03 6.61 5.63
CA GLY A 251 -3.11 5.99 6.94
C GLY A 251 -1.74 5.65 7.50
N ARG A 252 -1.69 4.59 8.30
CA ARG A 252 -0.48 4.04 8.90
C ARG A 252 -0.36 2.55 8.59
N LEU A 253 0.86 2.10 8.39
CA LEU A 253 1.15 0.68 8.28
C LEU A 253 1.01 0.05 9.67
N GLU A 254 0.24 -1.00 9.76
CA GLU A 254 -0.04 -1.68 11.03
C GLU A 254 -0.17 -3.18 10.79
N PRO A 255 0.59 -4.00 11.53
CA PRO A 255 0.51 -5.44 11.36
C PRO A 255 -0.78 -6.01 11.97
N VAL A 256 -1.37 -7.01 11.33
CA VAL A 256 -2.34 -7.87 11.99
C VAL A 256 -1.63 -8.58 13.16
N PRO A 257 -2.26 -8.72 14.35
CA PRO A 257 -1.64 -9.35 15.50
C PRO A 257 -0.95 -10.69 15.18
N GLY A 258 0.35 -10.78 15.51
CA GLY A 258 1.18 -11.96 15.23
C GLY A 258 1.58 -12.15 13.76
N ARG A 259 1.33 -11.16 12.90
CA ARG A 259 1.69 -11.20 11.47
C ARG A 259 2.70 -10.10 11.13
N LYS A 260 3.22 -10.16 9.91
CA LYS A 260 4.04 -9.11 9.31
C LYS A 260 3.13 -8.02 8.73
N ILE A 261 3.69 -6.85 8.45
CA ILE A 261 2.96 -5.77 7.76
C ILE A 261 2.68 -6.16 6.31
N ILE A 262 3.69 -6.71 5.62
CA ILE A 262 3.55 -7.17 4.24
C ILE A 262 3.57 -8.70 4.24
N ASN A 263 2.45 -9.29 3.89
CA ASN A 263 2.30 -10.73 3.85
C ASN A 263 2.18 -11.19 2.41
N CYS A 264 3.16 -11.96 1.96
CA CYS A 264 3.23 -12.47 0.61
C CYS A 264 3.04 -13.99 0.59
N ARG A 265 2.16 -14.47 -0.28
CA ARG A 265 1.92 -15.88 -0.51
C ARG A 265 2.40 -16.30 -1.88
N VAL A 266 3.26 -17.30 -1.92
CA VAL A 266 3.72 -17.93 -3.15
C VAL A 266 2.68 -18.96 -3.59
N GLN A 267 2.15 -18.83 -4.81
CA GLN A 267 1.13 -19.73 -5.35
C GLN A 267 1.75 -20.90 -6.11
N GLY A 268 2.99 -20.77 -6.55
CA GLY A 268 3.71 -21.80 -7.28
C GLY A 268 5.11 -21.34 -7.70
N PRO A 269 5.97 -22.26 -8.15
CA PRO A 269 7.38 -21.96 -8.40
C PRO A 269 7.61 -20.93 -9.51
N ASN A 270 6.66 -20.80 -10.45
CA ASN A 270 6.76 -19.90 -11.59
C ASN A 270 5.71 -18.77 -11.55
N SER A 271 5.02 -18.61 -10.41
CA SER A 271 4.03 -17.55 -10.23
C SER A 271 4.58 -16.48 -9.28
N PRO A 272 4.44 -15.19 -9.64
CA PRO A 272 4.80 -14.14 -8.70
C PRO A 272 3.93 -14.24 -7.45
N PRO A 273 4.48 -13.91 -6.26
CA PRO A 273 3.70 -13.88 -5.03
C PRO A 273 2.54 -12.91 -5.10
N GLU A 274 1.49 -13.21 -4.37
CA GLU A 274 0.41 -12.28 -4.06
C GLU A 274 0.67 -11.69 -2.69
N CYS A 275 0.73 -10.37 -2.58
CA CYS A 275 1.10 -9.66 -1.36
C CYS A 275 -0.02 -8.75 -0.87
N ILE A 276 -0.23 -8.73 0.44
CA ILE A 276 -1.18 -7.83 1.11
C ILE A 276 -0.41 -6.99 2.12
N VAL A 277 -0.55 -5.70 2.01
CA VAL A 277 -0.04 -4.71 2.96
C VAL A 277 -1.13 -4.43 3.98
N SER A 278 -0.86 -4.72 5.24
CA SER A 278 -1.75 -4.44 6.37
C SER A 278 -1.58 -2.99 6.80
N ALA A 279 -2.69 -2.27 6.95
CA ALA A 279 -2.66 -0.86 7.29
C ALA A 279 -3.93 -0.45 8.03
N GLN A 280 -3.83 0.57 8.88
CA GLN A 280 -4.96 1.34 9.34
C GLN A 280 -5.23 2.44 8.31
N LEU A 281 -6.42 2.43 7.70
CA LEU A 281 -6.84 3.48 6.79
C LEU A 281 -7.48 4.63 7.58
N ASP A 282 -6.82 5.78 7.61
CA ASP A 282 -7.34 6.97 8.28
C ASP A 282 -8.26 7.77 7.36
N ARG A 283 -7.97 7.75 6.04
CA ARG A 283 -8.68 8.57 5.06
C ARG A 283 -8.68 7.95 3.67
N VAL A 284 -9.81 8.08 3.00
CA VAL A 284 -9.99 7.73 1.59
C VAL A 284 -10.50 8.94 0.84
N ARG A 285 -9.91 9.30 -0.30
CA ARG A 285 -10.32 10.45 -1.12
C ARG A 285 -10.48 10.05 -2.58
N MET A 286 -11.41 10.72 -3.27
CA MET A 286 -11.45 10.73 -4.73
C MET A 286 -10.96 12.08 -5.22
N GLU A 287 -9.99 12.06 -6.13
CA GLU A 287 -9.28 13.25 -6.59
C GLU A 287 -9.21 13.32 -8.11
N ILE A 288 -9.13 14.55 -8.64
CA ILE A 288 -8.75 14.79 -10.03
C ILE A 288 -7.22 14.89 -10.10
N PRO A 289 -6.55 14.02 -10.87
CA PRO A 289 -5.09 14.03 -10.98
C PRO A 289 -4.58 15.36 -11.55
N GLY A 290 -3.43 15.80 -11.04
CA GLY A 290 -2.74 17.00 -11.51
C GLY A 290 -3.26 18.32 -10.91
N THR A 291 -4.53 18.40 -10.52
CA THR A 291 -5.10 19.58 -9.86
C THR A 291 -5.19 19.44 -8.36
N ASN A 292 -5.07 18.21 -7.84
CA ASN A 292 -5.33 17.84 -6.45
C ASN A 292 -6.72 18.26 -5.96
N GLU A 293 -7.67 18.45 -6.88
CA GLU A 293 -9.05 18.74 -6.53
C GLU A 293 -9.70 17.51 -5.89
N ILE A 294 -10.14 17.64 -4.65
CA ILE A 294 -10.83 16.59 -3.91
C ILE A 294 -12.32 16.61 -4.30
N LEU A 295 -12.81 15.52 -4.86
CA LEU A 295 -14.20 15.33 -5.21
C LEU A 295 -15.06 14.83 -4.05
N SER A 296 -14.47 13.98 -3.23
CA SER A 296 -15.06 13.47 -1.98
C SER A 296 -13.97 12.95 -1.06
N GLU A 297 -14.22 13.03 0.25
CA GLU A 297 -13.33 12.55 1.30
C GLU A 297 -14.13 11.80 2.36
N TRP A 298 -13.57 10.71 2.85
CA TRP A 298 -14.07 9.90 3.96
C TRP A 298 -12.95 9.68 4.96
N SER A 299 -13.24 9.99 6.22
CA SER A 299 -12.35 9.70 7.37
C SER A 299 -12.93 8.54 8.16
N ASN A 300 -12.06 7.65 8.61
CA ASN A 300 -12.40 6.50 9.42
C ASN A 300 -12.15 6.78 10.90
#